data_71a479237bc4761b8e3bcea2e032dd67
#
_entry.id   71a479237bc4761b8e3bcea2e032dd67
#
_cell.length_a   1.000
_cell.length_b   1.000
_cell.length_c   1.000
_cell.angle_alpha   90.00
_cell.angle_beta   90.00
_cell.angle_gamma   90.00
#
_symmetry.space_group_name_H-M   'P 1'
#
loop_
_entity.id
_entity.type
_entity.pdbx_description
1 polymer ?
#
loop_
_entity_poly.entity_id
_entity_poly.type
_entity_poly.pdbx_seq_one_letter_code
_entity_poly.pdbx_strand_id
1 'polypeptide(L)'
;MRVSDADVEALRAAMPELLAARCGVTDLRRSFRCPSPSHDDRTPSAHYYADKCMVHCFGCGGNWDVFSLVGMLDGIEGFPEQVRAVADAVGYRLEEVDGAWERGRRRAARKRVAKPRPLFDAPREAGGSDCYEAVGRAFGGMYAPGNEVGRRYLRWRGLDDGDIARFALGFVRDPREVMPEFHVWEPEALGFVVIPFFDDAGCASAHYCMCRTVSRGKVRNKEWRPRGVATPLWREWELSSAPEVLYVAEGLIDAMALSKLADGEVMALGGTSNAKRLGQVLFTVPEALRPRKVVVCMDEDGEGRKARDRIARDLDVLRVPHAVIPPYPGGAKDADEWLMTGRGSEWEFVESRGTAGGGPFFSTRWL
;
A
#
# COMPACT_ATOMS: atom_id res chain seq x y z
N MET A 1 14.31 -32.61 -24.92
CA MET A 1 15.41 -32.14 -24.05
C MET A 1 14.76 -31.38 -22.90
N ARG A 2 14.99 -31.79 -21.68
CA ARG A 2 14.45 -31.12 -20.49
C ARG A 2 15.54 -30.35 -19.77
N VAL A 3 15.18 -29.24 -19.25
CA VAL A 3 16.03 -28.34 -18.43
C VAL A 3 16.03 -28.85 -17.00
N SER A 4 17.17 -28.96 -16.34
CA SER A 4 17.30 -29.33 -14.93
C SER A 4 17.06 -28.11 -14.03
N ASP A 5 16.67 -28.34 -12.76
CA ASP A 5 16.54 -27.24 -11.79
C ASP A 5 17.91 -26.58 -11.52
N ALA A 6 19.02 -27.35 -11.68
CA ALA A 6 20.39 -26.84 -11.55
C ALA A 6 20.76 -25.89 -12.70
N ASP A 7 20.39 -26.26 -13.95
CA ASP A 7 20.59 -25.37 -15.11
C ASP A 7 19.80 -24.05 -14.94
N VAL A 8 18.56 -24.14 -14.46
CA VAL A 8 17.74 -22.95 -14.23
C VAL A 8 18.38 -22.03 -13.20
N GLU A 9 18.89 -22.57 -12.10
CA GLU A 9 19.54 -21.79 -11.05
C GLU A 9 20.86 -21.17 -11.53
N ALA A 10 21.66 -21.92 -12.27
CA ALA A 10 22.89 -21.40 -12.87
C ALA A 10 22.61 -20.25 -13.86
N LEU A 11 21.59 -20.40 -14.69
CA LEU A 11 21.19 -19.36 -15.67
C LEU A 11 20.55 -18.12 -15.06
N ARG A 12 19.99 -18.20 -13.84
CA ARG A 12 19.45 -17.00 -13.15
C ARG A 12 20.53 -15.94 -12.93
N ALA A 13 21.75 -16.35 -12.66
CA ALA A 13 22.88 -15.45 -12.45
C ALA A 13 23.41 -14.82 -13.75
N ALA A 14 23.01 -15.33 -14.91
CA ALA A 14 23.52 -14.91 -16.22
C ALA A 14 22.86 -13.62 -16.78
N MET A 15 22.12 -12.87 -15.97
CA MET A 15 21.52 -11.60 -16.40
C MET A 15 22.56 -10.59 -16.92
N PRO A 16 23.71 -10.39 -16.28
CA PRO A 16 24.75 -9.48 -16.78
C PRO A 16 25.23 -9.85 -18.18
N GLU A 17 25.49 -11.14 -18.41
CA GLU A 17 25.95 -11.68 -19.69
C GLU A 17 24.87 -11.51 -20.78
N LEU A 18 23.61 -11.78 -20.44
CA LEU A 18 22.49 -11.61 -21.34
C LEU A 18 22.32 -10.14 -21.75
N LEU A 19 22.38 -9.21 -20.79
CA LEU A 19 22.29 -7.77 -21.04
C LEU A 19 23.43 -7.28 -21.93
N ALA A 20 24.65 -7.76 -21.70
CA ALA A 20 25.79 -7.43 -22.56
C ALA A 20 25.61 -7.98 -23.99
N ALA A 21 25.20 -9.25 -24.12
CA ALA A 21 25.07 -9.94 -25.40
C ALA A 21 23.89 -9.40 -26.25
N ARG A 22 22.75 -9.11 -25.60
CA ARG A 22 21.50 -8.80 -26.32
C ARG A 22 21.13 -7.30 -26.32
N CYS A 23 21.55 -6.55 -25.31
CA CYS A 23 21.20 -5.15 -25.15
C CYS A 23 22.41 -4.20 -25.23
N GLY A 24 23.65 -4.73 -25.35
CA GLY A 24 24.88 -3.94 -25.39
C GLY A 24 25.19 -3.21 -24.06
N VAL A 25 24.60 -3.66 -22.95
CA VAL A 25 24.76 -3.03 -21.63
C VAL A 25 25.91 -3.72 -20.89
N THR A 26 27.03 -2.99 -20.73
CA THR A 26 28.25 -3.50 -20.06
C THR A 26 28.50 -2.84 -18.71
N ASP A 27 27.96 -1.64 -18.45
CA ASP A 27 28.06 -0.98 -17.14
C ASP A 27 26.72 -1.05 -16.39
N LEU A 28 26.61 -2.05 -15.53
CA LEU A 28 25.40 -2.33 -14.74
C LEU A 28 25.29 -1.48 -13.44
N ARG A 29 26.26 -0.63 -13.15
CA ARG A 29 26.24 0.28 -12.00
C ARG A 29 25.44 1.54 -12.28
N ARG A 30 25.17 1.82 -13.54
CA ARG A 30 24.41 2.98 -14.01
C ARG A 30 23.08 2.55 -14.59
N SER A 31 22.14 3.47 -14.63
CA SER A 31 20.92 3.27 -15.39
C SER A 31 21.24 3.16 -16.88
N PHE A 32 20.53 2.31 -17.58
CA PHE A 32 20.65 2.09 -19.01
C PHE A 32 19.28 2.19 -19.69
N ARG A 33 19.26 2.22 -21.02
CA ARG A 33 18.01 2.28 -21.79
C ARG A 33 17.20 1.00 -21.58
N CYS A 34 15.90 1.17 -21.47
CA CYS A 34 14.96 0.06 -21.29
C CYS A 34 15.13 -0.98 -22.42
N PRO A 35 15.29 -2.26 -22.10
CA PRO A 35 15.38 -3.32 -23.09
C PRO A 35 14.06 -3.64 -23.79
N SER A 36 12.92 -3.12 -23.30
CA SER A 36 11.61 -3.39 -23.90
C SER A 36 11.44 -2.67 -25.23
N PRO A 37 11.13 -3.41 -26.33
CA PRO A 37 10.89 -2.82 -27.63
C PRO A 37 9.62 -1.94 -27.68
N SER A 38 8.74 -2.09 -26.72
CA SER A 38 7.51 -1.27 -26.61
C SER A 38 7.71 0.05 -25.88
N HIS A 39 8.93 0.34 -25.39
CA HIS A 39 9.26 1.55 -24.65
C HIS A 39 10.35 2.36 -25.35
N ASP A 40 9.98 3.47 -25.99
CA ASP A 40 10.94 4.44 -26.55
C ASP A 40 11.63 5.22 -25.43
N ASP A 41 12.66 4.59 -24.83
CA ASP A 41 13.40 5.13 -23.69
C ASP A 41 14.47 6.12 -24.15
N ARG A 42 14.13 7.41 -24.21
CA ARG A 42 15.06 8.48 -24.62
C ARG A 42 16.06 8.83 -23.52
N THR A 43 15.72 8.57 -22.24
CA THR A 43 16.57 8.83 -21.10
C THR A 43 16.74 7.54 -20.30
N PRO A 44 17.96 7.03 -20.06
CA PRO A 44 18.19 5.76 -19.38
C PRO A 44 17.34 5.60 -18.11
N SER A 45 16.36 4.69 -18.14
CA SER A 45 15.39 4.50 -17.07
C SER A 45 15.34 3.08 -16.50
N ALA A 46 16.14 2.14 -17.05
CA ALA A 46 16.24 0.78 -16.52
C ALA A 46 17.45 0.62 -15.58
N HIS A 47 17.29 -0.21 -14.55
CA HIS A 47 18.34 -0.50 -13.57
C HIS A 47 18.40 -2.00 -13.27
N TYR A 48 19.62 -2.54 -13.11
CA TYR A 48 19.85 -3.93 -12.73
C TYR A 48 20.06 -4.05 -11.22
N TYR A 49 19.31 -4.94 -10.58
CA TYR A 49 19.38 -5.27 -9.17
C TYR A 49 20.10 -6.62 -9.00
N ALA A 50 21.37 -6.58 -8.63
CA ALA A 50 22.21 -7.78 -8.54
C ALA A 50 21.76 -8.74 -7.43
N ASP A 51 21.23 -8.24 -6.32
CA ASP A 51 20.68 -9.02 -5.21
C ASP A 51 19.43 -9.84 -5.58
N LYS A 52 18.73 -9.42 -6.64
CA LYS A 52 17.49 -10.05 -7.13
C LYS A 52 17.66 -10.69 -8.51
N CYS A 53 18.81 -10.52 -9.15
CA CYS A 53 19.03 -10.89 -10.55
C CYS A 53 17.92 -10.41 -11.50
N MET A 54 17.47 -9.15 -11.32
CA MET A 54 16.33 -8.58 -12.04
C MET A 54 16.64 -7.20 -12.62
N VAL A 55 16.03 -6.90 -13.74
CA VAL A 55 15.99 -5.56 -14.35
C VAL A 55 14.64 -4.92 -14.08
N HIS A 56 14.64 -3.68 -13.59
CA HIS A 56 13.46 -2.85 -13.46
C HIS A 56 13.59 -1.57 -14.30
N CYS A 57 12.56 -1.21 -15.01
CA CYS A 57 12.47 0.06 -15.74
C CYS A 57 11.50 1.02 -15.02
N PHE A 58 12.00 2.16 -14.58
CA PHE A 58 11.19 3.19 -13.92
C PHE A 58 10.28 3.97 -14.90
N GLY A 59 10.58 3.92 -16.20
CA GLY A 59 9.79 4.59 -17.21
C GLY A 59 8.51 3.84 -17.58
N CYS A 60 8.59 2.53 -17.83
CA CYS A 60 7.43 1.71 -18.21
C CYS A 60 6.94 0.76 -17.09
N GLY A 61 7.63 0.71 -15.94
CA GLY A 61 7.31 -0.18 -14.83
C GLY A 61 7.61 -1.66 -15.08
N GLY A 62 8.28 -2.00 -16.18
CA GLY A 62 8.63 -3.38 -16.53
C GLY A 62 9.64 -3.99 -15.54
N ASN A 63 9.43 -5.28 -15.23
CA ASN A 63 10.30 -6.09 -14.37
C ASN A 63 10.60 -7.40 -15.06
N TRP A 64 11.89 -7.73 -15.23
CA TRP A 64 12.31 -8.94 -15.91
C TRP A 64 13.41 -9.65 -15.15
N ASP A 65 13.25 -10.96 -14.98
CA ASP A 65 14.35 -11.89 -14.74
C ASP A 65 14.98 -12.30 -16.09
N VAL A 66 16.04 -13.07 -16.05
CA VAL A 66 16.79 -13.48 -17.25
C VAL A 66 15.90 -14.18 -18.28
N PHE A 67 14.93 -14.99 -17.85
CA PHE A 67 14.06 -15.77 -18.71
C PHE A 67 12.94 -14.92 -19.32
N SER A 68 12.28 -14.13 -18.50
CA SER A 68 11.24 -13.20 -18.97
C SER A 68 11.82 -12.09 -19.84
N LEU A 69 13.06 -11.67 -19.61
CA LEU A 69 13.74 -10.71 -20.47
C LEU A 69 13.96 -11.28 -21.88
N VAL A 70 14.53 -12.49 -22.00
CA VAL A 70 14.73 -13.12 -23.31
C VAL A 70 13.40 -13.45 -23.99
N GLY A 71 12.40 -13.89 -23.20
CA GLY A 71 11.06 -14.13 -23.70
C GLY A 71 10.43 -12.90 -24.34
N MET A 72 10.58 -11.74 -23.68
CA MET A 72 10.11 -10.45 -24.20
C MET A 72 10.89 -10.00 -25.45
N LEU A 73 12.22 -10.15 -25.45
CA LEU A 73 13.06 -9.72 -26.56
C LEU A 73 12.83 -10.55 -27.84
N ASP A 74 12.62 -11.87 -27.68
CA ASP A 74 12.54 -12.83 -28.78
C ASP A 74 11.13 -13.31 -29.08
N GLY A 75 10.12 -12.86 -28.31
CA GLY A 75 8.73 -13.29 -28.48
C GLY A 75 8.49 -14.75 -28.06
N ILE A 76 9.25 -15.26 -27.07
CA ILE A 76 9.19 -16.65 -26.62
C ILE A 76 8.28 -16.75 -25.39
N GLU A 77 7.16 -17.47 -25.48
CA GLU A 77 6.19 -17.62 -24.38
C GLU A 77 6.47 -18.81 -23.45
N GLY A 78 7.08 -19.88 -23.95
CA GLY A 78 7.32 -21.11 -23.18
C GLY A 78 8.56 -21.02 -22.29
N PHE A 79 8.43 -21.32 -20.97
CA PHE A 79 9.57 -21.29 -20.04
C PHE A 79 10.74 -22.21 -20.45
N PRO A 80 10.54 -23.46 -20.89
CA PRO A 80 11.65 -24.31 -21.36
C PRO A 80 12.38 -23.74 -22.59
N GLU A 81 11.65 -23.06 -23.46
CA GLU A 81 12.17 -22.40 -24.65
C GLU A 81 12.95 -21.13 -24.26
N GLN A 82 12.45 -20.37 -23.29
CA GLN A 82 13.16 -19.21 -22.72
C GLN A 82 14.50 -19.65 -22.07
N VAL A 83 14.50 -20.75 -21.31
CA VAL A 83 15.74 -21.29 -20.70
C VAL A 83 16.77 -21.67 -21.76
N ARG A 84 16.34 -22.31 -22.86
CA ARG A 84 17.25 -22.63 -23.99
C ARG A 84 17.79 -21.37 -24.64
N ALA A 85 16.93 -20.40 -24.90
CA ALA A 85 17.33 -19.13 -25.51
C ALA A 85 18.33 -18.36 -24.64
N VAL A 86 18.18 -18.39 -23.33
CA VAL A 86 19.17 -17.82 -22.39
C VAL A 86 20.48 -18.62 -22.48
N ALA A 87 20.44 -19.97 -22.42
CA ALA A 87 21.61 -20.80 -22.49
C ALA A 87 22.39 -20.57 -23.77
N ASP A 88 21.70 -20.48 -24.91
CA ASP A 88 22.29 -20.19 -26.20
C ASP A 88 22.92 -18.79 -26.24
N ALA A 89 22.24 -17.80 -25.69
CA ALA A 89 22.73 -16.41 -25.70
C ALA A 89 23.99 -16.20 -24.86
N VAL A 90 24.17 -16.99 -23.77
CA VAL A 90 25.33 -16.88 -22.86
C VAL A 90 26.33 -18.02 -23.03
N GLY A 91 26.14 -18.90 -24.02
CA GLY A 91 27.03 -20.02 -24.30
C GLY A 91 27.03 -21.10 -23.21
N TYR A 92 25.95 -21.25 -22.45
CA TYR A 92 25.81 -22.27 -21.41
C TYR A 92 25.34 -23.58 -21.97
N ARG A 93 26.02 -24.68 -21.62
CA ARG A 93 25.66 -26.04 -22.06
C ARG A 93 24.65 -26.65 -21.06
N LEU A 94 23.42 -26.86 -21.50
CA LEU A 94 22.41 -27.54 -20.71
C LEU A 94 22.76 -29.06 -20.56
N GLU A 95 22.57 -29.62 -19.36
CA GLU A 95 22.74 -31.03 -19.11
C GLU A 95 21.60 -31.84 -19.73
N GLU A 96 21.96 -32.95 -20.45
CA GLU A 96 20.97 -33.90 -20.96
C GLU A 96 20.43 -34.75 -19.79
N VAL A 97 19.18 -34.58 -19.43
CA VAL A 97 18.51 -35.39 -18.40
C VAL A 97 17.85 -36.61 -19.04
N ASP A 98 18.38 -37.81 -18.73
CA ASP A 98 17.88 -39.10 -19.23
C ASP A 98 16.42 -39.36 -18.81
N GLY A 99 15.60 -39.86 -19.74
CA GLY A 99 14.14 -40.08 -19.60
C GLY A 99 13.69 -41.08 -18.52
N ALA A 100 14.61 -41.71 -17.78
CA ALA A 100 14.29 -42.64 -16.68
C ALA A 100 13.64 -41.92 -15.46
N TRP A 101 14.03 -40.68 -15.24
CA TRP A 101 13.51 -39.81 -14.16
C TRP A 101 12.06 -39.37 -14.40
N GLU A 102 11.64 -39.36 -15.65
CA GLU A 102 10.30 -38.95 -16.07
C GLU A 102 9.19 -39.89 -15.57
N ARG A 103 9.46 -41.19 -15.53
CA ARG A 103 8.53 -42.23 -15.06
C ARG A 103 8.30 -42.13 -13.54
N GLY A 104 9.33 -41.77 -12.79
CA GLY A 104 9.24 -41.54 -11.35
C GLY A 104 8.44 -40.29 -10.98
N ARG A 105 8.65 -39.18 -11.71
CA ARG A 105 7.95 -37.91 -11.49
C ARG A 105 6.47 -37.97 -11.88
N ARG A 106 6.11 -38.63 -12.99
CA ARG A 106 4.68 -38.83 -13.37
C ARG A 106 3.94 -39.70 -12.35
N ARG A 107 4.63 -40.63 -11.68
CA ARG A 107 4.05 -41.44 -10.60
C ARG A 107 3.94 -40.67 -9.29
N ALA A 108 4.87 -39.76 -8.99
CA ALA A 108 4.81 -38.85 -7.85
C ALA A 108 3.84 -37.69 -8.06
N ALA A 109 3.76 -37.14 -9.28
CA ALA A 109 2.80 -36.07 -9.63
C ALA A 109 1.34 -36.56 -9.61
N ARG A 110 1.07 -37.84 -9.95
CA ARG A 110 -0.26 -38.43 -9.82
C ARG A 110 -0.71 -38.65 -8.36
N LYS A 111 0.23 -38.68 -7.40
CA LYS A 111 -0.07 -38.77 -5.95
C LYS A 111 -0.13 -37.42 -5.23
N ARG A 112 0.33 -36.33 -5.84
CA ARG A 112 0.07 -34.98 -5.36
C ARG A 112 -1.23 -34.50 -5.98
N VAL A 113 -2.34 -34.77 -5.35
CA VAL A 113 -3.53 -33.93 -5.50
C VAL A 113 -3.01 -32.51 -5.19
N ALA A 114 -2.90 -31.67 -6.22
CA ALA A 114 -2.56 -30.28 -6.00
C ALA A 114 -3.57 -29.74 -4.99
N LYS A 115 -3.09 -29.39 -3.79
CA LYS A 115 -3.94 -28.63 -2.87
C LYS A 115 -4.46 -27.47 -3.69
N PRO A 116 -5.77 -27.23 -3.76
CA PRO A 116 -6.31 -26.09 -4.47
C PRO A 116 -5.57 -24.86 -3.96
N ARG A 117 -4.98 -24.10 -4.89
CA ARG A 117 -4.29 -22.86 -4.54
C ARG A 117 -5.32 -21.98 -3.84
N PRO A 118 -5.08 -21.50 -2.63
CA PRO A 118 -6.04 -20.66 -1.96
C PRO A 118 -6.36 -19.45 -2.85
N LEU A 119 -7.62 -19.04 -2.89
CA LEU A 119 -8.08 -17.88 -3.63
C LEU A 119 -7.30 -16.62 -3.27
N PHE A 120 -6.86 -16.55 -2.01
CA PHE A 120 -5.99 -15.50 -1.50
C PHE A 120 -4.76 -16.10 -0.82
N ASP A 121 -3.60 -15.51 -1.02
CA ASP A 121 -2.43 -15.79 -0.19
C ASP A 121 -2.73 -15.32 1.26
N ALA A 122 -2.11 -15.95 2.25
CA ALA A 122 -2.22 -15.47 3.62
C ALA A 122 -1.78 -13.99 3.73
N PRO A 123 -2.48 -13.15 4.51
CA PRO A 123 -2.03 -11.80 4.79
C PRO A 123 -0.65 -11.85 5.46
N ARG A 124 0.25 -10.95 5.08
CA ARG A 124 1.50 -10.80 5.82
C ARG A 124 1.15 -10.30 7.21
N GLU A 125 1.80 -10.86 8.23
CA GLU A 125 1.68 -10.32 9.57
C GLU A 125 2.08 -8.84 9.55
N ALA A 126 1.26 -8.00 10.17
CA ALA A 126 1.59 -6.61 10.38
C ALA A 126 2.76 -6.59 11.37
N GLY A 127 3.92 -6.11 10.93
CA GLY A 127 5.07 -5.92 11.81
C GLY A 127 4.93 -4.60 12.55
N GLY A 128 5.57 -4.50 13.70
CA GLY A 128 5.66 -3.27 14.47
C GLY A 128 6.26 -3.53 15.84
N SER A 129 6.68 -2.48 16.52
CA SER A 129 7.05 -2.51 17.93
C SER A 129 5.90 -1.95 18.76
N ASP A 130 5.73 -2.43 19.98
CA ASP A 130 4.74 -1.89 20.89
C ASP A 130 4.94 -0.37 21.04
N CYS A 131 3.93 0.40 20.63
CA CYS A 131 3.91 1.85 20.72
C CYS A 131 2.75 2.39 21.58
N TYR A 132 2.02 1.52 22.29
CA TYR A 132 0.82 1.87 23.01
C TYR A 132 1.02 3.02 24.02
N GLU A 133 2.04 2.92 24.86
CA GLU A 133 2.35 3.98 25.83
C GLU A 133 2.77 5.29 25.15
N ALA A 134 3.53 5.22 24.06
CA ALA A 134 3.96 6.39 23.31
C ALA A 134 2.77 7.11 22.64
N VAL A 135 1.84 6.34 22.10
CA VAL A 135 0.57 6.85 21.55
C VAL A 135 -0.27 7.49 22.66
N GLY A 136 -0.37 6.88 23.85
CA GLY A 136 -1.06 7.45 25.00
C GLY A 136 -0.47 8.80 25.47
N ARG A 137 0.87 8.91 25.50
CA ARG A 137 1.54 10.19 25.77
C ARG A 137 1.26 11.23 24.69
N ALA A 138 1.27 10.83 23.41
CA ALA A 138 0.97 11.72 22.29
C ALA A 138 -0.49 12.22 22.34
N PHE A 139 -1.45 11.36 22.76
CA PHE A 139 -2.83 11.77 23.00
C PHE A 139 -2.93 12.86 24.07
N GLY A 140 -2.24 12.69 25.21
CA GLY A 140 -2.11 13.74 26.21
C GLY A 140 -1.45 15.01 25.64
N GLY A 141 -0.43 14.84 24.79
CA GLY A 141 0.24 15.92 24.08
C GLY A 141 -0.67 16.77 23.21
N MET A 142 -1.77 16.22 22.68
CA MET A 142 -2.75 16.97 21.89
C MET A 142 -3.39 18.12 22.69
N TYR A 143 -3.52 17.96 24.00
CA TYR A 143 -4.13 18.93 24.90
C TYR A 143 -3.13 19.74 25.71
N ALA A 144 -1.83 19.46 25.55
CA ALA A 144 -0.78 20.18 26.27
C ALA A 144 -0.72 21.66 25.82
N PRO A 145 -0.40 22.59 26.76
CA PRO A 145 -0.17 24.01 26.42
C PRO A 145 0.92 24.15 25.35
N GLY A 146 0.67 25.01 24.38
CA GLY A 146 1.58 25.24 23.25
C GLY A 146 1.39 24.30 22.06
N ASN A 147 0.55 23.25 22.18
CA ASN A 147 0.27 22.28 21.13
C ASN A 147 -1.07 22.49 20.41
N GLU A 148 -1.68 23.66 20.59
CA GLU A 148 -2.99 24.00 20.00
C GLU A 148 -3.02 23.87 18.47
N VAL A 149 -1.85 23.93 17.82
CA VAL A 149 -1.75 23.78 16.36
C VAL A 149 -2.27 22.41 15.88
N GLY A 150 -2.10 21.35 16.67
CA GLY A 150 -2.61 20.01 16.35
C GLY A 150 -4.13 20.00 16.27
N ARG A 151 -4.83 20.51 17.33
CA ARG A 151 -6.29 20.61 17.36
C ARG A 151 -6.81 21.55 16.28
N ARG A 152 -6.15 22.69 16.06
CA ARG A 152 -6.53 23.63 14.99
C ARG A 152 -6.44 22.99 13.60
N TYR A 153 -5.38 22.22 13.35
CA TYR A 153 -5.24 21.47 12.11
C TYR A 153 -6.38 20.46 11.91
N LEU A 154 -6.71 19.68 12.95
CA LEU A 154 -7.80 18.70 12.86
C LEU A 154 -9.18 19.36 12.69
N ARG A 155 -9.45 20.47 13.41
CA ARG A 155 -10.68 21.25 13.22
C ARG A 155 -10.78 21.85 11.81
N TRP A 156 -9.67 22.30 11.25
CA TRP A 156 -9.63 22.74 9.86
C TRP A 156 -9.97 21.57 8.91
N ARG A 157 -9.53 20.33 9.22
CA ARG A 157 -9.93 19.11 8.51
C ARG A 157 -11.39 18.70 8.78
N GLY A 158 -12.15 19.44 9.54
CA GLY A 158 -13.53 19.12 9.89
C GLY A 158 -13.69 18.13 11.04
N LEU A 159 -12.59 17.78 11.72
CA LEU A 159 -12.59 16.88 12.85
C LEU A 159 -12.62 17.67 14.15
N ASP A 160 -13.56 17.34 15.03
CA ASP A 160 -13.76 18.01 16.33
C ASP A 160 -13.09 17.25 17.48
N ASP A 161 -13.27 17.75 18.71
CA ASP A 161 -12.68 17.12 19.89
C ASP A 161 -13.28 15.71 20.18
N GLY A 162 -14.52 15.46 19.75
CA GLY A 162 -15.15 14.14 19.80
C GLY A 162 -14.44 13.14 18.86
N ASP A 163 -14.09 13.60 17.66
CA ASP A 163 -13.33 12.78 16.70
C ASP A 163 -11.91 12.53 17.20
N ILE A 164 -11.25 13.54 17.79
CA ILE A 164 -9.94 13.39 18.42
C ILE A 164 -9.98 12.29 19.49
N ALA A 165 -11.01 12.31 20.35
CA ALA A 165 -11.17 11.30 21.38
C ALA A 165 -11.52 9.92 20.77
N ARG A 166 -12.48 9.86 19.82
CA ARG A 166 -12.92 8.63 19.16
C ARG A 166 -11.78 7.86 18.51
N PHE A 167 -10.89 8.58 17.82
CA PHE A 167 -9.77 7.98 17.08
C PHE A 167 -8.46 8.04 17.87
N ALA A 168 -8.47 8.52 19.11
CA ALA A 168 -7.32 8.68 20.00
C ALA A 168 -6.16 9.44 19.33
N LEU A 169 -6.47 10.52 18.60
CA LEU A 169 -5.47 11.28 17.86
C LEU A 169 -4.55 12.03 18.80
N GLY A 170 -3.26 11.80 18.65
CA GLY A 170 -2.22 12.43 19.45
C GLY A 170 -1.52 13.57 18.70
N PHE A 171 -0.66 14.29 19.43
CA PHE A 171 0.21 15.30 18.84
C PHE A 171 1.61 15.25 19.48
N VAL A 172 2.64 15.31 18.63
CA VAL A 172 4.04 15.41 19.02
C VAL A 172 4.74 16.50 18.22
N ARG A 173 5.77 17.09 18.81
CA ARG A 173 6.65 18.03 18.09
C ARG A 173 7.70 17.30 17.26
N ASP A 174 8.16 16.17 17.75
CA ASP A 174 9.17 15.33 17.12
C ASP A 174 8.59 13.92 16.92
N PRO A 175 8.54 13.38 15.70
CA PRO A 175 8.01 12.04 15.44
C PRO A 175 8.81 10.94 16.16
N ARG A 176 10.05 11.19 16.59
CA ARG A 176 10.86 10.26 17.39
C ARG A 176 10.28 9.98 18.78
N GLU A 177 9.38 10.83 19.26
CA GLU A 177 8.65 10.58 20.51
C GLU A 177 7.74 9.34 20.44
N VAL A 178 7.32 8.94 19.24
CA VAL A 178 6.48 7.75 19.00
C VAL A 178 7.09 6.74 18.04
N MET A 179 8.13 7.14 17.29
CA MET A 179 8.89 6.29 16.36
C MET A 179 10.40 6.55 16.58
N PRO A 180 11.02 5.96 17.63
CA PRO A 180 12.42 6.27 17.99
C PRO A 180 13.45 5.97 16.90
N GLU A 181 13.16 4.98 16.01
CA GLU A 181 14.00 4.61 14.87
C GLU A 181 14.03 5.66 13.75
N PHE A 182 13.32 6.76 13.92
CA PHE A 182 13.17 7.76 12.89
C PHE A 182 14.41 8.64 12.79
N HIS A 183 15.12 8.61 11.65
CA HIS A 183 16.39 9.33 11.47
C HIS A 183 16.26 10.67 10.75
N VAL A 184 15.10 10.98 10.18
CA VAL A 184 14.90 12.22 9.43
C VAL A 184 13.91 13.10 10.16
N TRP A 185 14.37 14.21 10.67
CA TRP A 185 13.54 15.24 11.28
C TRP A 185 13.60 16.51 10.43
N GLU A 186 12.46 17.12 10.21
CA GLU A 186 12.35 18.41 9.53
C GLU A 186 12.10 19.50 10.60
N PRO A 187 13.14 20.25 11.00
CA PRO A 187 13.05 21.22 12.10
C PRO A 187 12.05 22.34 11.85
N GLU A 188 11.69 22.59 10.59
CA GLU A 188 10.69 23.59 10.21
C GLU A 188 9.24 23.11 10.35
N ALA A 189 9.03 21.84 10.69
CA ALA A 189 7.68 21.31 10.86
C ALA A 189 7.04 21.86 12.14
N LEU A 190 5.77 22.30 12.03
CA LEU A 190 4.99 22.79 13.17
C LEU A 190 4.63 21.69 14.19
N GLY A 191 4.87 20.44 13.85
CA GLY A 191 4.57 19.24 14.62
C GLY A 191 3.75 18.24 13.82
N PHE A 192 3.32 17.16 14.49
CA PHE A 192 2.72 16.01 13.85
C PHE A 192 1.50 15.52 14.62
N VAL A 193 0.40 15.29 13.91
CA VAL A 193 -0.70 14.48 14.42
C VAL A 193 -0.25 13.02 14.40
N VAL A 194 -0.40 12.34 15.53
CA VAL A 194 -0.16 10.91 15.67
C VAL A 194 -1.48 10.17 15.51
N ILE A 195 -1.53 9.24 14.57
CA ILE A 195 -2.69 8.40 14.29
C ILE A 195 -2.33 6.97 14.68
N PRO A 196 -2.91 6.43 15.75
CA PRO A 196 -2.66 5.06 16.20
C PRO A 196 -3.37 4.05 15.30
N PHE A 197 -2.77 2.87 15.21
CA PHE A 197 -3.39 1.66 14.69
C PHE A 197 -3.52 0.70 15.86
N PHE A 198 -4.69 0.68 16.46
CA PHE A 198 -4.99 -0.27 17.51
C PHE A 198 -5.23 -1.67 16.93
N ASP A 199 -4.97 -2.69 17.71
CA ASP A 199 -5.09 -4.07 17.26
C ASP A 199 -6.53 -4.59 17.36
N ASP A 200 -7.35 -3.95 18.21
CA ASP A 200 -8.74 -4.30 18.44
C ASP A 200 -9.62 -3.07 18.76
N ALA A 201 -10.92 -3.29 18.77
CA ALA A 201 -11.92 -2.26 19.08
C ALA A 201 -11.85 -1.71 20.51
N GLY A 202 -11.24 -2.45 21.44
CA GLY A 202 -11.05 -2.03 22.84
C GLY A 202 -9.90 -1.04 22.99
N CYS A 203 -9.12 -0.83 21.95
CA CYS A 203 -7.93 0.06 21.94
C CYS A 203 -6.94 -0.26 23.07
N ALA A 204 -6.79 -1.56 23.40
CA ALA A 204 -5.96 -2.02 24.53
C ALA A 204 -4.49 -2.20 24.16
N SER A 205 -4.17 -2.28 22.87
CA SER A 205 -2.80 -2.40 22.35
C SER A 205 -2.63 -1.70 21.03
N ALA A 206 -1.41 -1.25 20.72
CA ALA A 206 -1.04 -0.65 19.46
C ALA A 206 0.40 -0.99 19.11
N HIS A 207 0.61 -1.61 17.96
CA HIS A 207 1.94 -1.95 17.43
C HIS A 207 2.34 -1.14 16.21
N TYR A 208 1.53 -0.18 15.82
CA TYR A 208 1.78 0.69 14.68
C TYR A 208 1.16 2.06 14.93
N CYS A 209 1.83 3.10 14.52
CA CYS A 209 1.26 4.44 14.43
C CYS A 209 1.80 5.16 13.18
N MET A 210 1.12 6.20 12.76
CA MET A 210 1.53 7.10 11.68
C MET A 210 1.59 8.53 12.20
N CYS A 211 2.61 9.26 11.80
CA CYS A 211 2.71 10.69 12.06
C CYS A 211 2.38 11.46 10.77
N ARG A 212 1.46 12.43 10.88
CA ARG A 212 1.11 13.33 9.78
C ARG A 212 1.47 14.76 10.17
N THR A 213 2.29 15.43 9.34
CA THR A 213 2.65 16.82 9.59
C THR A 213 1.43 17.74 9.54
N VAL A 214 1.39 18.71 10.44
CA VAL A 214 0.40 19.79 10.42
C VAL A 214 0.86 20.99 9.59
N SER A 215 2.10 21.00 9.11
CA SER A 215 2.67 22.05 8.27
C SER A 215 2.18 21.94 6.83
N ARG A 216 1.91 23.09 6.18
CA ARG A 216 1.53 23.15 4.77
C ARG A 216 2.70 23.65 3.90
N GLY A 217 2.95 22.97 2.80
CA GLY A 217 3.74 23.47 1.67
C GLY A 217 5.26 23.47 1.79
N LYS A 218 5.84 23.40 2.97
CA LYS A 218 7.30 23.46 3.19
C LYS A 218 7.95 22.14 3.57
N VAL A 219 7.16 21.10 3.83
CA VAL A 219 7.67 19.79 4.25
C VAL A 219 7.72 18.83 3.06
N ARG A 220 8.85 18.15 2.94
CA ARG A 220 9.09 17.19 1.85
C ARG A 220 8.15 15.99 1.91
N ASN A 221 7.84 15.51 3.11
CA ASN A 221 6.95 14.38 3.34
C ASN A 221 5.77 14.82 4.21
N LYS A 222 4.56 14.40 3.85
CA LYS A 222 3.35 14.68 4.63
C LYS A 222 3.10 13.64 5.72
N GLU A 223 3.56 12.41 5.51
CA GLU A 223 3.28 11.25 6.36
C GLU A 223 4.56 10.48 6.65
N TRP A 224 4.65 9.99 7.88
CA TRP A 224 5.78 9.27 8.41
C TRP A 224 5.30 7.97 9.03
N ARG A 225 5.95 6.88 8.65
CA ARG A 225 5.55 5.52 9.03
C ARG A 225 6.76 4.71 9.48
N PRO A 226 6.59 3.71 10.36
CA PRO A 226 7.67 2.79 10.73
C PRO A 226 8.30 2.16 9.49
N ARG A 227 9.64 2.13 9.44
CA ARG A 227 10.38 1.58 8.30
C ARG A 227 10.50 0.07 8.39
N GLY A 228 10.47 -0.60 7.24
CA GLY A 228 10.72 -2.04 7.17
C GLY A 228 9.56 -2.93 7.62
N VAL A 229 8.44 -2.33 8.06
CA VAL A 229 7.25 -3.06 8.44
C VAL A 229 6.10 -2.80 7.45
N ALA A 230 5.28 -3.82 7.23
CA ALA A 230 4.09 -3.66 6.40
C ALA A 230 3.08 -2.77 7.14
N THR A 231 2.52 -1.78 6.45
CA THR A 231 1.44 -0.96 6.99
C THR A 231 0.20 -1.84 7.20
N PRO A 232 -0.36 -1.94 8.42
CA PRO A 232 -1.63 -2.61 8.63
C PRO A 232 -2.78 -1.83 8.00
N LEU A 233 -3.97 -2.43 7.92
CA LEU A 233 -5.19 -1.66 7.64
C LEU A 233 -5.58 -0.90 8.91
N TRP A 234 -5.90 0.37 8.76
CA TRP A 234 -6.37 1.16 9.90
C TRP A 234 -7.79 0.75 10.26
N ARG A 235 -8.03 0.36 11.52
CA ARG A 235 -9.26 -0.24 12.03
C ARG A 235 -9.59 -1.59 11.34
N GLU A 236 -8.57 -2.43 11.17
CA GLU A 236 -8.70 -3.75 10.51
C GLU A 236 -9.77 -4.64 11.17
N TRP A 237 -9.98 -4.49 12.50
CA TRP A 237 -10.99 -5.25 13.24
C TRP A 237 -12.43 -5.07 12.73
N GLU A 238 -12.72 -3.97 12.03
CA GLU A 238 -14.05 -3.75 11.42
C GLU A 238 -14.40 -4.79 10.36
N LEU A 239 -13.40 -5.45 9.79
CA LEU A 239 -13.62 -6.56 8.86
C LEU A 239 -14.19 -7.81 9.54
N SER A 240 -14.13 -7.89 10.88
CA SER A 240 -14.58 -9.04 11.69
C SER A 240 -15.56 -8.65 12.80
N SER A 241 -16.12 -7.45 12.78
CA SER A 241 -17.09 -6.93 13.75
C SER A 241 -18.55 -7.02 13.25
N ALA A 242 -18.77 -7.53 12.04
CA ALA A 242 -20.06 -7.62 11.38
C ALA A 242 -20.81 -6.25 11.27
N PRO A 243 -20.17 -5.14 10.91
CA PRO A 243 -20.86 -3.87 10.79
C PRO A 243 -21.91 -3.92 9.68
N GLU A 244 -23.03 -3.20 9.85
CA GLU A 244 -24.06 -3.11 8.81
C GLU A 244 -23.53 -2.45 7.53
N VAL A 245 -22.74 -1.38 7.68
CA VAL A 245 -22.03 -0.73 6.57
C VAL A 245 -20.61 -0.40 6.99
N LEU A 246 -19.63 -0.81 6.18
CA LEU A 246 -18.22 -0.46 6.33
C LEU A 246 -17.76 0.39 5.14
N TYR A 247 -17.36 1.62 5.42
CA TYR A 247 -16.74 2.51 4.42
C TYR A 247 -15.23 2.30 4.42
N VAL A 248 -14.67 2.00 3.26
CA VAL A 248 -13.24 1.74 3.06
C VAL A 248 -12.62 2.87 2.26
N ALA A 249 -11.77 3.67 2.89
CA ALA A 249 -11.05 4.77 2.26
C ALA A 249 -9.61 4.39 1.90
N GLU A 250 -8.98 5.18 1.03
CA GLU A 250 -7.56 5.04 0.73
C GLU A 250 -6.70 5.56 1.89
N GLY A 251 -6.94 6.80 2.30
CA GLY A 251 -6.23 7.52 3.35
C GLY A 251 -6.94 7.50 4.70
N LEU A 252 -6.17 7.69 5.79
CA LEU A 252 -6.71 7.69 7.15
C LEU A 252 -7.60 8.92 7.41
N ILE A 253 -7.20 10.08 6.91
CA ILE A 253 -7.99 11.32 7.06
C ILE A 253 -9.29 11.20 6.27
N ASP A 254 -9.27 10.55 5.09
CA ASP A 254 -10.47 10.30 4.29
C ASP A 254 -11.47 9.40 5.02
N ALA A 255 -10.98 8.35 5.69
CA ALA A 255 -11.83 7.51 6.53
C ALA A 255 -12.45 8.30 7.70
N MET A 256 -11.68 9.18 8.34
CA MET A 256 -12.20 10.07 9.38
C MET A 256 -13.23 11.06 8.83
N ALA A 257 -12.99 11.61 7.63
CA ALA A 257 -13.96 12.47 6.94
C ALA A 257 -15.25 11.71 6.63
N LEU A 258 -15.17 10.48 6.14
CA LEU A 258 -16.33 9.63 5.87
C LEU A 258 -17.17 9.39 7.14
N SER A 259 -16.55 9.27 8.31
CA SER A 259 -17.29 9.10 9.57
C SER A 259 -18.15 10.32 9.95
N LYS A 260 -17.91 11.47 9.31
CA LYS A 260 -18.73 12.69 9.46
C LYS A 260 -19.80 12.78 8.36
N LEU A 261 -19.58 12.11 7.23
CA LEU A 261 -20.39 12.24 6.02
C LEU A 261 -21.41 11.11 5.86
N ALA A 262 -21.19 9.97 6.53
CA ALA A 262 -21.98 8.76 6.34
C ALA A 262 -22.24 8.02 7.66
N ASP A 263 -23.37 7.29 7.71
CA ASP A 263 -23.71 6.39 8.82
C ASP A 263 -23.08 5.02 8.58
N GLY A 264 -22.15 4.64 9.44
CA GLY A 264 -21.48 3.33 9.40
C GLY A 264 -20.09 3.38 10.00
N GLU A 265 -19.45 2.22 10.02
CA GLU A 265 -18.06 2.13 10.45
C GLU A 265 -17.12 2.49 9.30
N VAL A 266 -15.93 2.95 9.67
CA VAL A 266 -14.92 3.40 8.71
C VAL A 266 -13.61 2.67 8.93
N MET A 267 -12.91 2.36 7.83
CA MET A 267 -11.54 1.89 7.84
C MET A 267 -10.74 2.52 6.71
N ALA A 268 -9.41 2.45 6.79
CA ALA A 268 -8.55 2.90 5.72
C ALA A 268 -7.53 1.84 5.33
N LEU A 269 -7.18 1.85 4.03
CA LEU A 269 -6.08 1.02 3.53
C LEU A 269 -4.72 1.49 4.06
N GLY A 270 -4.58 2.80 4.29
CA GLY A 270 -3.29 3.43 4.53
C GLY A 270 -2.42 3.50 3.26
N GLY A 271 -3.05 3.45 2.09
CA GLY A 271 -2.47 3.56 0.75
C GLY A 271 -2.88 2.42 -0.18
N THR A 272 -2.93 2.71 -1.49
CA THR A 272 -3.40 1.79 -2.55
C THR A 272 -2.70 0.44 -2.58
N SER A 273 -1.42 0.39 -2.17
CA SER A 273 -0.64 -0.87 -2.10
C SER A 273 -1.26 -1.93 -1.18
N ASN A 274 -2.08 -1.51 -0.21
CA ASN A 274 -2.78 -2.38 0.72
C ASN A 274 -4.15 -2.90 0.22
N ALA A 275 -4.59 -2.51 -0.96
CA ALA A 275 -5.85 -3.01 -1.52
C ALA A 275 -5.94 -4.56 -1.53
N LYS A 276 -4.80 -5.24 -1.80
CA LYS A 276 -4.71 -6.71 -1.74
C LYS A 276 -4.94 -7.26 -0.33
N ARG A 277 -4.48 -6.57 0.70
CA ARG A 277 -4.58 -7.03 2.09
C ARG A 277 -6.03 -7.14 2.56
N LEU A 278 -6.88 -6.21 2.13
CA LEU A 278 -8.31 -6.24 2.48
C LEU A 278 -8.97 -7.58 2.10
N GLY A 279 -8.82 -8.02 0.84
CA GLY A 279 -9.35 -9.31 0.40
C GLY A 279 -8.71 -10.49 1.12
N GLN A 280 -7.41 -10.43 1.41
CA GLN A 280 -6.69 -11.47 2.15
C GLN A 280 -7.21 -11.62 3.58
N VAL A 281 -7.43 -10.51 4.29
CA VAL A 281 -7.98 -10.53 5.66
C VAL A 281 -9.42 -11.01 5.64
N LEU A 282 -10.28 -10.46 4.80
CA LEU A 282 -11.69 -10.89 4.67
C LEU A 282 -11.83 -12.38 4.35
N PHE A 283 -10.91 -12.94 3.56
CA PHE A 283 -10.92 -14.36 3.26
C PHE A 283 -10.75 -15.23 4.51
N THR A 284 -10.00 -14.76 5.52
CA THR A 284 -9.79 -15.47 6.79
C THR A 284 -10.91 -15.26 7.79
N VAL A 285 -11.73 -14.22 7.61
CA VAL A 285 -12.85 -13.89 8.52
C VAL A 285 -14.04 -14.80 8.24
N PRO A 286 -14.64 -15.45 9.27
CA PRO A 286 -15.89 -16.19 9.12
C PRO A 286 -17.00 -15.33 8.50
N GLU A 287 -17.79 -15.88 7.59
CA GLU A 287 -18.81 -15.13 6.84
C GLU A 287 -19.78 -14.38 7.76
N ALA A 288 -20.18 -14.98 8.87
CA ALA A 288 -21.11 -14.36 9.84
C ALA A 288 -20.54 -13.10 10.51
N LEU A 289 -19.22 -12.93 10.53
CA LEU A 289 -18.52 -11.79 11.14
C LEU A 289 -18.09 -10.73 10.12
N ARG A 290 -18.26 -10.99 8.83
CA ARG A 290 -17.93 -10.03 7.77
C ARG A 290 -18.91 -8.85 7.76
N PRO A 291 -18.48 -7.69 7.25
CA PRO A 291 -19.38 -6.56 7.01
C PRO A 291 -20.59 -6.99 6.18
N ARG A 292 -21.78 -6.51 6.55
CA ARG A 292 -23.02 -6.77 5.78
C ARG A 292 -22.98 -6.10 4.41
N LYS A 293 -22.33 -4.93 4.34
CA LYS A 293 -22.07 -4.19 3.10
C LYS A 293 -20.76 -3.43 3.23
N VAL A 294 -19.95 -3.45 2.17
CA VAL A 294 -18.74 -2.62 2.04
C VAL A 294 -18.99 -1.51 1.02
N VAL A 295 -18.67 -0.27 1.37
CA VAL A 295 -18.68 0.87 0.44
C VAL A 295 -17.23 1.28 0.16
N VAL A 296 -16.81 1.15 -1.10
CA VAL A 296 -15.44 1.42 -1.54
C VAL A 296 -15.30 2.89 -1.93
N CYS A 297 -14.49 3.64 -1.19
CA CYS A 297 -14.34 5.09 -1.25
C CYS A 297 -12.88 5.46 -1.52
N MET A 298 -12.39 5.14 -2.72
CA MET A 298 -11.02 5.45 -3.13
C MET A 298 -10.92 6.84 -3.76
N ASP A 299 -9.69 7.37 -3.83
CA ASP A 299 -9.39 8.62 -4.51
C ASP A 299 -9.74 8.54 -6.01
N GLU A 300 -10.15 9.66 -6.59
CA GLU A 300 -10.51 9.76 -8.02
C GLU A 300 -9.29 9.90 -8.95
N ASP A 301 -8.15 9.37 -8.56
CA ASP A 301 -6.95 9.31 -9.39
C ASP A 301 -6.72 7.92 -10.04
N GLY A 302 -5.60 7.76 -10.76
CA GLY A 302 -5.30 6.52 -11.48
C GLY A 302 -5.03 5.33 -10.57
N GLU A 303 -4.37 5.54 -9.42
CA GLU A 303 -4.03 4.48 -8.47
C GLU A 303 -5.24 4.13 -7.60
N GLY A 304 -6.01 5.13 -7.16
CA GLY A 304 -7.25 4.92 -6.43
C GLY A 304 -8.26 4.11 -7.25
N ARG A 305 -8.43 4.41 -8.55
CA ARG A 305 -9.29 3.61 -9.44
C ARG A 305 -8.84 2.16 -9.57
N LYS A 306 -7.53 1.89 -9.69
CA LYS A 306 -6.98 0.52 -9.74
C LYS A 306 -7.22 -0.23 -8.43
N ALA A 307 -7.03 0.45 -7.29
CA ALA A 307 -7.30 -0.11 -5.97
C ALA A 307 -8.78 -0.45 -5.81
N ARG A 308 -9.67 0.47 -6.19
CA ARG A 308 -11.12 0.29 -6.22
C ARG A 308 -11.55 -0.95 -7.01
N ASP A 309 -11.10 -1.05 -8.26
CA ASP A 309 -11.44 -2.18 -9.13
C ASP A 309 -10.88 -3.50 -8.61
N ARG A 310 -9.74 -3.46 -7.92
CA ARG A 310 -9.18 -4.60 -7.23
C ARG A 310 -10.06 -5.06 -6.08
N ILE A 311 -10.40 -4.13 -5.19
CA ILE A 311 -11.23 -4.40 -4.01
C ILE A 311 -12.60 -4.94 -4.44
N ALA A 312 -13.26 -4.30 -5.41
CA ALA A 312 -14.56 -4.75 -5.91
C ALA A 312 -14.50 -6.22 -6.39
N ARG A 313 -13.50 -6.59 -7.18
CA ARG A 313 -13.32 -7.98 -7.62
C ARG A 313 -13.09 -8.95 -6.46
N ASP A 314 -12.29 -8.57 -5.45
CA ASP A 314 -12.02 -9.41 -4.29
C ASP A 314 -13.30 -9.61 -3.46
N LEU A 315 -14.14 -8.56 -3.32
CA LEU A 315 -15.45 -8.62 -2.64
C LEU A 315 -16.47 -9.49 -3.41
N ASP A 316 -16.49 -9.42 -4.75
CA ASP A 316 -17.30 -10.30 -5.59
C ASP A 316 -16.95 -11.77 -5.37
N VAL A 317 -15.66 -12.10 -5.40
CA VAL A 317 -15.16 -13.47 -5.15
C VAL A 317 -15.55 -13.97 -3.76
N LEU A 318 -15.51 -13.08 -2.76
CA LEU A 318 -15.88 -13.39 -1.38
C LEU A 318 -17.37 -13.33 -1.10
N ARG A 319 -18.18 -12.95 -2.11
CA ARG A 319 -19.64 -12.74 -2.01
C ARG A 319 -20.02 -11.75 -0.91
N VAL A 320 -19.21 -10.72 -0.69
CA VAL A 320 -19.52 -9.65 0.25
C VAL A 320 -20.28 -8.56 -0.53
N PRO A 321 -21.51 -8.22 -0.10
CA PRO A 321 -22.26 -7.13 -0.72
C PRO A 321 -21.46 -5.84 -0.68
N HIS A 322 -21.37 -5.15 -1.83
CA HIS A 322 -20.59 -3.91 -1.87
C HIS A 322 -21.16 -2.89 -2.84
N ALA A 323 -20.74 -1.66 -2.69
CA ALA A 323 -20.96 -0.56 -3.61
C ALA A 323 -19.67 0.24 -3.77
N VAL A 324 -19.58 0.95 -4.87
CA VAL A 324 -18.51 1.95 -5.10
C VAL A 324 -19.14 3.31 -4.99
N ILE A 325 -18.51 4.22 -4.24
CA ILE A 325 -18.99 5.59 -4.17
C ILE A 325 -18.87 6.26 -5.55
N PRO A 326 -19.88 7.02 -6.00
CA PRO A 326 -19.76 7.83 -7.21
C PRO A 326 -18.72 8.93 -7.00
N PRO A 327 -18.27 9.62 -8.08
CA PRO A 327 -17.38 10.76 -7.95
C PRO A 327 -17.86 11.76 -6.90
N TYR A 328 -16.94 12.24 -6.08
CA TYR A 328 -17.27 13.16 -5.00
C TYR A 328 -17.89 14.46 -5.52
N PRO A 329 -18.90 15.03 -4.84
CA PRO A 329 -19.55 16.26 -5.26
C PRO A 329 -18.56 17.43 -5.40
N GLY A 330 -18.86 18.34 -6.33
CA GLY A 330 -18.02 19.53 -6.54
C GLY A 330 -16.67 19.28 -7.17
N GLY A 331 -16.39 18.04 -7.62
CA GLY A 331 -15.11 17.66 -8.23
C GLY A 331 -14.02 17.40 -7.19
N ALA A 332 -14.37 17.20 -5.92
CA ALA A 332 -13.42 16.77 -4.90
C ALA A 332 -12.79 15.42 -5.28
N LYS A 333 -11.49 15.27 -5.05
CA LYS A 333 -10.75 14.05 -5.40
C LYS A 333 -10.89 12.94 -4.36
N ASP A 334 -11.18 13.31 -3.09
CA ASP A 334 -11.28 12.44 -1.94
C ASP A 334 -12.31 12.93 -0.93
N ALA A 335 -12.59 12.16 0.10
CA ALA A 335 -13.58 12.48 1.12
C ALA A 335 -13.17 13.66 2.00
N ASP A 336 -11.88 13.81 2.28
CA ASP A 336 -11.35 14.93 3.07
C ASP A 336 -11.50 16.25 2.31
N GLU A 337 -11.17 16.28 1.02
CA GLU A 337 -11.37 17.47 0.18
C GLU A 337 -12.87 17.83 0.09
N TRP A 338 -13.74 16.84 -0.05
CA TRP A 338 -15.18 17.07 -0.06
C TRP A 338 -15.67 17.65 1.26
N LEU A 339 -15.29 17.08 2.41
CA LEU A 339 -15.63 17.62 3.74
C LEU A 339 -15.10 19.04 3.92
N MET A 340 -13.96 19.35 3.32
CA MET A 340 -13.30 20.65 3.40
C MET A 340 -13.73 21.67 2.35
N THR A 341 -14.62 21.31 1.42
CA THR A 341 -15.08 22.22 0.37
C THR A 341 -15.54 23.55 0.98
N GLY A 342 -14.94 24.67 0.57
CA GLY A 342 -15.19 26.01 1.13
C GLY A 342 -14.35 26.40 2.35
N ARG A 343 -13.50 25.49 2.90
CA ARG A 343 -12.68 25.76 4.10
C ARG A 343 -11.21 26.10 3.79
N GLY A 344 -10.84 26.22 2.52
CA GLY A 344 -9.44 26.44 2.11
C GLY A 344 -8.76 27.66 2.74
N SER A 345 -9.52 28.75 2.95
CA SER A 345 -9.02 29.99 3.57
C SER A 345 -8.91 29.94 5.10
N GLU A 346 -9.60 28.99 5.76
CA GLU A 346 -9.62 28.90 7.22
C GLU A 346 -8.24 28.57 7.82
N TRP A 347 -7.41 27.79 7.11
CA TRP A 347 -6.07 27.44 7.59
C TRP A 347 -5.10 28.61 7.53
N GLU A 348 -5.10 29.37 6.47
CA GLU A 348 -4.27 30.59 6.34
C GLU A 348 -4.62 31.59 7.41
N PHE A 349 -5.92 31.71 7.72
CA PHE A 349 -6.41 32.57 8.79
C PHE A 349 -5.98 32.07 10.19
N VAL A 350 -5.94 30.74 10.40
CA VAL A 350 -5.53 30.11 11.66
C VAL A 350 -4.03 30.23 11.90
N GLU A 351 -3.21 30.17 10.85
CA GLU A 351 -1.75 30.44 10.97
C GLU A 351 -1.45 31.91 11.30
N SER A 352 -2.34 32.84 10.91
CA SER A 352 -2.14 34.27 11.08
C SER A 352 -2.76 34.85 12.37
N ARG A 353 -3.83 34.25 12.91
CA ARG A 353 -4.54 34.77 14.12
C ARG A 353 -5.26 33.65 14.89
N GLY A 354 -4.98 33.50 16.17
CA GLY A 354 -5.59 32.49 17.04
C GLY A 354 -7.01 32.85 17.52
N THR A 355 -8.04 32.59 16.74
CA THR A 355 -9.44 32.64 17.23
C THR A 355 -10.33 31.60 16.56
N ALA A 356 -11.24 31.04 17.37
CA ALA A 356 -12.22 30.04 16.99
C ALA A 356 -13.40 30.62 16.21
N GLY A 357 -13.94 29.90 15.23
CA GLY A 357 -15.20 30.21 14.58
C GLY A 357 -15.83 28.93 14.02
N GLY A 358 -17.05 28.60 14.47
CA GLY A 358 -17.82 27.45 14.01
C GLY A 358 -18.43 27.70 12.63
N GLY A 359 -18.35 26.75 11.73
CA GLY A 359 -19.00 26.76 10.43
C GLY A 359 -20.18 25.79 10.36
N PRO A 360 -21.01 25.85 9.33
CA PRO A 360 -22.33 25.18 9.30
C PRO A 360 -22.23 23.69 9.05
N PHE A 361 -23.02 22.92 9.76
CA PHE A 361 -23.28 21.50 9.53
C PHE A 361 -24.01 21.30 8.19
N PHE A 362 -23.48 20.45 7.34
CA PHE A 362 -24.23 19.90 6.24
C PHE A 362 -24.73 18.49 6.62
N SER A 363 -26.04 18.39 6.86
CA SER A 363 -26.71 17.10 6.86
C SER A 363 -27.13 16.79 5.43
N THR A 364 -26.43 15.91 4.76
CA THR A 364 -26.95 15.28 3.54
C THR A 364 -26.77 13.78 3.68
N ARG A 365 -27.88 13.11 3.95
CA ARG A 365 -28.02 11.66 3.80
C ARG A 365 -27.86 11.32 2.33
N TRP A 366 -26.89 10.47 2.01
CA TRP A 366 -26.78 9.80 0.74
C TRP A 366 -27.04 8.31 0.94
N LEU A 367 -28.17 7.88 0.48
CA LEU A 367 -28.45 6.56 -0.07
C LEU A 367 -29.39 6.75 -1.23
#